data_3133ac360f00b8c1cd49b37c3d930539
#
_entry.id   3133ac360f00b8c1cd49b37c3d930539
#
_cell.length_a   1.000
_cell.length_b   1.000
_cell.length_c   1.000
_cell.angle_alpha   90.00
_cell.angle_beta   90.00
_cell.angle_gamma   90.00
#
_symmetry.space_group_name_H-M   'P 1'
#
loop_
_entity.id
_entity.type
_entity.pdbx_description
1 polymer ?
#
loop_
_entity_poly.entity_id
_entity_poly.type
_entity_poly.pdbx_seq_one_letter_code
_entity_poly.pdbx_strand_id
1 'polypeptide(L)'
;ELYLRYYKPNKGSLPYFKDKNGKKIGYGVNTPNAEGMSVLTSYEATSTATDVRNTIVKMAKTIVSQHVDQKIATYNQVPRTVNFDKPVHYRSSRSSFKSVKSNPIVYDCSSFGSCCYLKAGLKSIYDKGCKAGSLVESATSKSGYKMWKCDANGIKEAKPGDLVMGCNYKVTASNCTRNNWTGWARTHHVMVYIGDGKVAHARGWNAHPKAISINNLADLDDYKHGRMFFLRPWDLAEADKKTPTQEKPKDNV
;
A
#
# COMPACT_ATOMS: atom_id res chain seq x y z
N GLU A 1 -9.84 -22.62 7.73
CA GLU A 1 -10.28 -21.28 8.13
C GLU A 1 -10.28 -21.16 9.66
N LEU A 2 -9.47 -20.28 10.20
CA LEU A 2 -9.44 -19.95 11.63
C LEU A 2 -10.51 -18.90 11.92
N TYR A 3 -11.53 -19.26 12.69
CA TYR A 3 -12.51 -18.29 13.18
C TYR A 3 -11.96 -17.60 14.44
N LEU A 4 -11.52 -16.34 14.28
CA LEU A 4 -11.19 -15.46 15.41
C LEU A 4 -12.50 -14.92 16.01
N ARG A 5 -12.94 -15.45 17.14
CA ARG A 5 -13.97 -14.80 17.95
C ARG A 5 -13.30 -14.03 19.08
N TYR A 6 -13.42 -12.71 19.05
CA TYR A 6 -13.05 -11.86 20.16
C TYR A 6 -14.08 -12.05 21.29
N TYR A 7 -13.66 -12.64 22.37
CA TYR A 7 -14.44 -12.64 23.61
C TYR A 7 -14.00 -11.44 24.45
N LYS A 8 -14.94 -10.56 24.86
CA LYS A 8 -14.66 -9.59 25.92
C LYS A 8 -14.39 -10.41 27.20
N PRO A 9 -13.20 -10.33 27.79
CA PRO A 9 -12.96 -11.09 29.01
C PRO A 9 -13.79 -10.49 30.13
N ASN A 10 -14.59 -11.29 30.78
CA ASN A 10 -14.96 -11.05 32.17
C ASN A 10 -13.64 -10.97 32.94
N LYS A 11 -13.54 -10.01 33.90
CA LYS A 11 -12.33 -9.77 34.68
C LYS A 11 -11.56 -11.06 34.97
N GLY A 12 -10.37 -11.21 34.34
CA GLY A 12 -9.41 -12.27 34.63
C GLY A 12 -9.25 -13.41 33.63
N SER A 13 -10.01 -13.49 32.53
CA SER A 13 -9.81 -14.52 31.52
C SER A 13 -9.11 -13.95 30.27
N LEU A 14 -8.03 -14.60 29.86
CA LEU A 14 -7.28 -14.26 28.65
C LEU A 14 -8.05 -14.73 27.40
N PRO A 15 -7.97 -14.00 26.27
CA PRO A 15 -8.57 -14.42 25.03
C PRO A 15 -7.92 -15.73 24.56
N TYR A 16 -8.73 -16.60 23.98
CA TYR A 16 -8.28 -17.87 23.43
C TYR A 16 -8.77 -18.04 21.99
N PHE A 17 -8.04 -18.82 21.24
CA PHE A 17 -8.40 -19.20 19.88
C PHE A 17 -9.03 -20.57 19.86
N LYS A 18 -9.93 -20.81 18.91
CA LYS A 18 -10.51 -22.12 18.62
C LYS A 18 -10.18 -22.54 17.20
N ASP A 19 -9.90 -23.81 17.00
CA ASP A 19 -9.81 -24.42 15.67
C ASP A 19 -11.20 -24.55 14.99
N LYS A 20 -11.21 -25.07 13.77
CA LYS A 20 -12.43 -25.32 13.00
C LYS A 20 -13.44 -26.25 13.69
N ASN A 21 -12.98 -27.05 14.63
CA ASN A 21 -13.79 -28.01 15.40
C ASN A 21 -14.24 -27.45 16.77
N GLY A 22 -13.92 -26.17 17.06
CA GLY A 22 -14.27 -25.50 18.31
C GLY A 22 -13.32 -25.79 19.48
N LYS A 23 -12.22 -26.53 19.26
CA LYS A 23 -11.21 -26.83 20.28
C LYS A 23 -10.35 -25.59 20.55
N LYS A 24 -10.08 -25.29 21.82
CA LYS A 24 -9.19 -24.20 22.22
C LYS A 24 -7.75 -24.51 21.82
N ILE A 25 -7.07 -23.61 21.08
CA ILE A 25 -5.72 -23.83 20.54
C ILE A 25 -4.69 -22.79 20.98
N GLY A 26 -5.03 -21.77 21.73
CA GLY A 26 -4.06 -20.78 22.17
C GLY A 26 -4.59 -19.79 23.20
N TYR A 27 -3.69 -19.05 23.83
CA TYR A 27 -3.94 -18.08 24.91
C TYR A 27 -3.14 -16.82 24.72
N GLY A 28 -3.59 -15.76 25.38
CA GLY A 28 -2.82 -14.52 25.46
C GLY A 28 -1.51 -14.66 26.24
N VAL A 29 -0.77 -13.63 26.27
CA VAL A 29 0.68 -13.42 26.48
C VAL A 29 1.34 -14.09 27.71
N ASN A 30 0.59 -14.67 28.64
CA ASN A 30 1.17 -15.16 29.92
C ASN A 30 1.14 -16.68 30.13
N THR A 31 0.78 -17.45 29.11
CA THR A 31 0.89 -18.91 29.20
C THR A 31 2.03 -19.40 28.32
N PRO A 32 3.04 -20.06 28.91
CA PRO A 32 4.13 -20.66 28.14
C PRO A 32 3.61 -21.95 27.48
N ASN A 33 2.73 -21.83 26.50
CA ASN A 33 2.32 -22.94 25.68
C ASN A 33 3.06 -22.83 24.36
N ALA A 34 4.18 -23.54 24.27
CA ALA A 34 5.07 -23.52 23.11
C ALA A 34 4.34 -23.89 21.79
N GLU A 35 3.25 -24.66 21.86
CA GLU A 35 2.42 -24.98 20.68
C GLU A 35 1.62 -23.79 20.18
N GLY A 36 1.11 -22.93 21.05
CA GLY A 36 0.41 -21.71 20.67
C GLY A 36 1.32 -20.67 20.02
N MET A 37 2.55 -20.55 20.52
CA MET A 37 3.55 -19.65 19.93
C MET A 37 4.08 -20.14 18.57
N SER A 38 4.23 -21.44 18.37
CA SER A 38 4.66 -21.98 17.08
C SER A 38 3.61 -21.83 15.99
N VAL A 39 2.33 -21.88 16.33
CA VAL A 39 1.23 -21.63 15.40
C VAL A 39 1.18 -20.15 15.01
N LEU A 40 1.39 -19.21 15.95
CA LEU A 40 1.43 -17.77 15.64
C LEU A 40 2.66 -17.40 14.81
N THR A 41 3.84 -17.95 15.11
CA THR A 41 5.06 -17.71 14.32
C THR A 41 4.99 -18.33 12.92
N SER A 42 4.35 -19.47 12.76
CA SER A 42 4.15 -20.06 11.42
C SER A 42 3.12 -19.30 10.59
N TYR A 43 2.14 -18.63 11.22
CA TYR A 43 1.13 -17.83 10.52
C TYR A 43 1.67 -16.47 10.05
N GLU A 44 2.61 -15.86 10.77
CA GLU A 44 3.33 -14.67 10.30
C GLU A 44 4.28 -14.96 9.14
N ALA A 45 4.69 -16.21 8.96
CA ALA A 45 5.66 -16.62 7.93
C ALA A 45 5.05 -16.90 6.54
N THR A 46 3.72 -16.90 6.38
CA THR A 46 3.06 -17.33 5.13
C THR A 46 2.17 -16.32 4.46
N SER A 47 2.44 -15.01 4.57
CA SER A 47 1.82 -14.10 3.62
C SER A 47 2.42 -14.35 2.23
N THR A 48 1.63 -14.92 1.33
CA THR A 48 2.05 -15.15 -0.05
C THR A 48 2.29 -13.82 -0.76
N ALA A 49 3.07 -13.81 -1.84
CA ALA A 49 3.22 -12.64 -2.70
C ALA A 49 1.86 -12.04 -3.11
N THR A 50 0.88 -12.90 -3.33
CA THR A 50 -0.50 -12.52 -3.65
C THR A 50 -1.16 -11.78 -2.48
N ASP A 51 -0.97 -12.19 -1.24
CA ASP A 51 -1.56 -11.53 -0.06
C ASP A 51 -0.97 -10.13 0.17
N VAL A 52 0.34 -9.98 -0.03
CA VAL A 52 1.02 -8.66 0.06
C VAL A 52 0.44 -7.70 -0.98
N ARG A 53 0.36 -8.12 -2.26
CA ARG A 53 -0.18 -7.31 -3.34
C ARG A 53 -1.66 -6.98 -3.16
N ASN A 54 -2.46 -7.98 -2.77
CA ASN A 54 -3.88 -7.79 -2.46
C ASN A 54 -4.09 -6.80 -1.31
N THR A 55 -3.22 -6.83 -0.29
CA THR A 55 -3.27 -5.88 0.83
C THR A 55 -2.98 -4.46 0.36
N ILE A 56 -1.95 -4.24 -0.49
CA ILE A 56 -1.65 -2.94 -1.07
C ILE A 56 -2.86 -2.40 -1.83
N VAL A 57 -3.42 -3.20 -2.75
CA VAL A 57 -4.56 -2.81 -3.58
C VAL A 57 -5.81 -2.54 -2.74
N LYS A 58 -6.11 -3.42 -1.78
CA LYS A 58 -7.23 -3.26 -0.85
C LYS A 58 -7.11 -1.95 -0.09
N MET A 59 -5.91 -1.63 0.41
CA MET A 59 -5.67 -0.39 1.15
C MET A 59 -5.85 0.84 0.26
N ALA A 60 -5.31 0.82 -0.96
CA ALA A 60 -5.50 1.90 -1.92
C ALA A 60 -7.00 2.17 -2.19
N LYS A 61 -7.78 1.12 -2.45
CA LYS A 61 -9.24 1.22 -2.63
C LYS A 61 -9.95 1.71 -1.37
N THR A 62 -9.52 1.28 -0.18
CA THR A 62 -10.09 1.75 1.09
C THR A 62 -9.90 3.25 1.27
N ILE A 63 -8.71 3.79 1.01
CA ILE A 63 -8.46 5.25 1.13
C ILE A 63 -9.27 6.02 0.09
N VAL A 64 -9.43 5.50 -1.13
CA VAL A 64 -10.32 6.12 -2.13
C VAL A 64 -11.77 6.14 -1.63
N SER A 65 -12.29 5.05 -1.09
CA SER A 65 -13.65 4.98 -0.53
C SER A 65 -13.84 5.95 0.66
N GLN A 66 -12.83 6.12 1.51
CA GLN A 66 -12.87 7.13 2.58
C GLN A 66 -13.10 8.55 2.03
N HIS A 67 -12.56 8.86 0.84
CA HIS A 67 -12.78 10.15 0.20
C HIS A 67 -14.09 10.21 -0.58
N VAL A 68 -14.32 9.24 -1.47
CA VAL A 68 -15.42 9.28 -2.44
C VAL A 68 -16.78 8.98 -1.79
N ASP A 69 -16.83 7.91 -0.99
CA ASP A 69 -18.09 7.40 -0.44
C ASP A 69 -18.38 7.95 0.94
N GLN A 70 -17.41 7.86 1.84
CA GLN A 70 -17.57 8.19 3.26
C GLN A 70 -17.38 9.68 3.56
N LYS A 71 -16.69 10.42 2.69
CA LYS A 71 -16.36 11.84 2.84
C LYS A 71 -15.56 12.16 4.11
N ILE A 72 -14.73 11.21 4.58
CA ILE A 72 -13.92 11.36 5.80
C ILE A 72 -12.42 11.58 5.51
N ALA A 73 -12.01 11.53 4.25
CA ALA A 73 -10.62 11.74 3.85
C ALA A 73 -10.51 12.78 2.74
N THR A 74 -9.35 13.46 2.65
CA THR A 74 -9.05 14.41 1.57
C THR A 74 -7.55 14.58 1.37
N TYR A 75 -7.17 15.40 0.38
CA TYR A 75 -5.79 15.73 0.10
C TYR A 75 -5.25 16.85 1.00
N ASN A 76 -4.06 16.62 1.57
CA ASN A 76 -3.24 17.68 2.19
C ASN A 76 -1.77 17.23 2.24
N GLN A 77 -0.85 18.19 2.04
CA GLN A 77 0.59 17.87 2.05
C GLN A 77 1.19 17.90 3.46
N VAL A 78 0.79 18.86 4.28
CA VAL A 78 1.32 19.03 5.64
C VAL A 78 0.24 19.61 6.54
N PRO A 79 -0.16 18.94 7.62
CA PRO A 79 0.20 17.56 7.99
C PRO A 79 -0.47 16.52 7.06
N ARG A 80 -0.03 15.26 7.12
CA ARG A 80 -0.61 14.13 6.39
C ARG A 80 -0.42 12.79 7.10
N THR A 81 -1.22 11.82 6.74
CA THR A 81 -1.17 10.45 7.26
C THR A 81 -0.15 9.63 6.47
N VAL A 82 0.93 9.20 7.10
CA VAL A 82 1.96 8.33 6.50
C VAL A 82 1.82 6.87 6.92
N ASN A 83 1.07 6.61 7.96
CA ASN A 83 0.73 5.27 8.44
C ASN A 83 -0.79 5.20 8.66
N PHE A 84 -1.44 4.27 7.98
CA PHE A 84 -2.90 4.13 8.01
C PHE A 84 -3.46 3.88 9.42
N ASP A 85 -2.73 3.14 10.26
CA ASP A 85 -3.15 2.83 11.63
C ASP A 85 -2.94 4.00 12.61
N LYS A 86 -2.31 5.09 12.14
CA LYS A 86 -2.10 6.34 12.88
C LYS A 86 -2.57 7.53 12.03
N PRO A 87 -3.88 7.67 11.80
CA PRO A 87 -4.40 8.70 10.92
C PRO A 87 -4.17 10.09 11.49
N VAL A 88 -3.82 11.02 10.61
CA VAL A 88 -3.71 12.44 10.90
C VAL A 88 -4.98 13.14 10.44
N HIS A 89 -5.66 13.80 11.34
CA HIS A 89 -6.83 14.61 11.07
C HIS A 89 -6.46 16.08 10.97
N TYR A 90 -7.13 16.80 10.09
CA TYR A 90 -6.82 18.20 9.86
C TYR A 90 -8.07 19.09 9.85
N ARG A 91 -8.13 20.02 10.77
CA ARG A 91 -9.18 21.06 10.81
C ARG A 91 -8.77 22.19 9.89
N SER A 92 -9.60 22.51 8.91
CA SER A 92 -9.37 23.62 8.03
C SER A 92 -10.70 24.19 7.51
N SER A 93 -10.74 25.49 7.37
CA SER A 93 -11.80 26.23 6.67
C SER A 93 -11.56 26.33 5.15
N ARG A 94 -10.53 25.66 4.60
CA ARG A 94 -10.20 25.73 3.17
C ARG A 94 -11.39 25.25 2.33
N SER A 95 -11.62 25.95 1.22
CA SER A 95 -12.67 25.60 0.26
C SER A 95 -12.56 24.18 -0.29
N SER A 96 -11.34 23.65 -0.37
CA SER A 96 -11.04 22.28 -0.78
C SER A 96 -11.63 21.21 0.15
N PHE A 97 -12.01 21.55 1.38
CA PHE A 97 -12.62 20.62 2.34
C PHE A 97 -14.14 20.69 2.43
N LYS A 98 -14.79 21.57 1.64
CA LYS A 98 -16.25 21.71 1.65
C LYS A 98 -17.02 20.43 1.30
N SER A 99 -16.39 19.54 0.52
CA SER A 99 -17.00 18.26 0.08
C SER A 99 -16.77 17.09 1.04
N VAL A 100 -16.05 17.29 2.14
CA VAL A 100 -15.77 16.26 3.14
C VAL A 100 -16.27 16.68 4.52
N LYS A 101 -16.43 15.70 5.41
CA LYS A 101 -16.83 15.93 6.80
C LYS A 101 -15.79 16.80 7.50
N SER A 102 -16.19 17.46 8.57
CA SER A 102 -15.27 18.23 9.42
C SER A 102 -14.16 17.32 9.96
N ASN A 103 -12.94 17.87 10.05
CA ASN A 103 -11.78 17.15 10.58
C ASN A 103 -11.42 15.86 9.78
N PRO A 104 -11.25 15.94 8.44
CA PRO A 104 -10.98 14.75 7.63
C PRO A 104 -9.60 14.19 7.90
N ILE A 105 -9.42 12.90 7.61
CA ILE A 105 -8.10 12.27 7.45
C ILE A 105 -7.44 12.86 6.21
N VAL A 106 -6.14 13.14 6.28
CA VAL A 106 -5.43 13.79 5.18
C VAL A 106 -4.28 12.96 4.63
N TYR A 107 -4.19 12.92 3.30
CA TYR A 107 -3.16 12.24 2.54
C TYR A 107 -2.62 13.15 1.44
N ASP A 108 -1.36 12.98 1.08
CA ASP A 108 -0.80 13.40 -0.21
C ASP A 108 -0.42 12.17 -1.05
N CYS A 109 0.15 12.36 -2.23
CA CYS A 109 0.48 11.24 -3.12
C CYS A 109 1.51 10.28 -2.52
N SER A 110 2.55 10.80 -1.87
CA SER A 110 3.61 10.00 -1.26
C SER A 110 3.13 9.27 -0.01
N SER A 111 2.34 9.92 0.83
CA SER A 111 1.80 9.31 2.04
C SER A 111 0.69 8.28 1.73
N PHE A 112 -0.06 8.48 0.64
CA PHE A 112 -1.00 7.49 0.13
C PHE A 112 -0.28 6.16 -0.18
N GLY A 113 0.82 6.22 -0.95
CA GLY A 113 1.66 5.05 -1.24
C GLY A 113 2.25 4.44 0.03
N SER A 114 2.77 5.29 0.94
CA SER A 114 3.32 4.85 2.24
C SER A 114 2.30 4.05 3.05
N CYS A 115 1.08 4.54 3.20
CA CYS A 115 0.01 3.84 3.92
C CYS A 115 -0.28 2.47 3.33
N CYS A 116 -0.33 2.35 1.99
CA CYS A 116 -0.62 1.09 1.32
C CYS A 116 0.49 0.05 1.56
N TYR A 117 1.74 0.46 1.44
CA TYR A 117 2.89 -0.43 1.59
C TYR A 117 3.15 -0.82 3.04
N LEU A 118 3.11 0.12 3.97
CA LEU A 118 3.27 -0.17 5.40
C LEU A 118 2.19 -1.14 5.91
N LYS A 119 0.94 -1.00 5.44
CA LYS A 119 -0.14 -1.93 5.80
C LYS A 119 0.10 -3.34 5.29
N ALA A 120 0.81 -3.48 4.18
CA ALA A 120 1.25 -4.76 3.64
C ALA A 120 2.54 -5.30 4.28
N GLY A 121 3.08 -4.65 5.31
CA GLY A 121 4.31 -5.04 6.01
C GLY A 121 5.60 -4.66 5.27
N LEU A 122 5.51 -3.87 4.19
CA LEU A 122 6.66 -3.41 3.41
C LEU A 122 7.20 -2.08 3.95
N LYS A 123 8.51 -1.86 3.81
CA LYS A 123 9.21 -0.71 4.41
C LYS A 123 9.89 0.20 3.38
N SER A 124 10.00 -0.25 2.12
CA SER A 124 10.66 0.51 1.04
C SER A 124 9.94 1.80 0.68
N ILE A 125 8.63 1.87 0.91
CA ILE A 125 7.80 3.04 0.63
C ILE A 125 7.34 3.64 1.95
N TYR A 126 8.28 4.25 2.66
CA TYR A 126 7.99 5.02 3.87
C TYR A 126 8.29 6.50 3.64
N ASP A 127 7.24 7.30 3.64
CA ASP A 127 7.34 8.74 3.43
C ASP A 127 7.83 9.47 4.68
N LYS A 128 9.05 9.97 4.61
CA LYS A 128 9.66 10.80 5.65
C LYS A 128 9.54 12.31 5.40
N GLY A 129 9.12 12.74 4.20
CA GLY A 129 9.23 14.15 3.85
C GLY A 129 8.44 14.64 2.62
N CYS A 130 7.28 14.13 2.26
CA CYS A 130 6.45 14.61 1.14
C CYS A 130 7.16 14.67 -0.23
N LYS A 131 8.02 13.72 -0.53
CA LYS A 131 8.81 13.81 -1.76
C LYS A 131 8.73 12.50 -2.54
N ALA A 132 8.02 12.53 -3.67
CA ALA A 132 7.92 11.37 -4.55
C ALA A 132 9.29 10.81 -4.97
N GLY A 133 10.26 11.69 -5.28
CA GLY A 133 11.61 11.27 -5.60
C GLY A 133 12.37 10.58 -4.47
N SER A 134 12.09 10.92 -3.21
CA SER A 134 12.67 10.21 -2.05
C SER A 134 12.11 8.80 -1.91
N LEU A 135 10.87 8.56 -2.35
CA LEU A 135 10.32 7.22 -2.41
C LEU A 135 11.00 6.37 -3.49
N VAL A 136 11.36 6.96 -4.64
CA VAL A 136 12.18 6.25 -5.65
C VAL A 136 13.50 5.84 -5.05
N GLU A 137 14.18 6.75 -4.33
CA GLU A 137 15.44 6.47 -3.66
C GLU A 137 15.33 5.31 -2.66
N SER A 138 14.31 5.33 -1.82
CA SER A 138 14.07 4.28 -0.82
C SER A 138 13.69 2.94 -1.47
N ALA A 139 12.81 2.96 -2.48
CA ALA A 139 12.36 1.77 -3.21
C ALA A 139 13.49 1.07 -3.97
N THR A 140 14.52 1.81 -4.34
CA THR A 140 15.69 1.35 -5.11
C THR A 140 16.97 1.26 -4.28
N SER A 141 16.86 1.36 -2.96
CA SER A 141 18.03 1.37 -2.05
C SER A 141 18.75 0.03 -1.94
N LYS A 142 18.07 -1.07 -2.30
CA LYS A 142 18.62 -2.43 -2.34
C LYS A 142 18.41 -3.03 -3.72
N SER A 143 19.17 -4.06 -4.07
CA SER A 143 19.00 -4.85 -5.29
C SER A 143 17.63 -5.52 -5.35
N GLY A 144 17.21 -5.95 -6.54
CA GLY A 144 15.95 -6.66 -6.77
C GLY A 144 14.78 -5.77 -7.16
N TYR A 145 14.87 -4.44 -6.99
CA TYR A 145 13.85 -3.53 -7.53
C TYR A 145 13.78 -3.61 -9.06
N LYS A 146 12.66 -3.17 -9.62
CA LYS A 146 12.47 -3.05 -11.05
C LYS A 146 11.87 -1.69 -11.41
N MET A 147 12.41 -1.08 -12.46
CA MET A 147 11.90 0.15 -13.04
C MET A 147 11.75 -0.03 -14.55
N TRP A 148 10.60 0.40 -15.11
CA TRP A 148 10.37 0.34 -16.54
C TRP A 148 9.34 1.40 -16.96
N LYS A 149 9.40 1.78 -18.24
CA LYS A 149 8.53 2.81 -18.80
C LYS A 149 7.05 2.44 -18.66
N CYS A 150 6.21 3.40 -18.32
CA CYS A 150 4.76 3.24 -18.27
C CYS A 150 4.16 3.57 -19.64
N ASP A 151 4.03 2.55 -20.48
CA ASP A 151 3.33 2.56 -21.77
C ASP A 151 2.52 1.27 -21.96
N ALA A 152 1.95 1.06 -23.13
CA ALA A 152 1.14 -0.12 -23.41
C ALA A 152 1.88 -1.45 -23.16
N ASN A 153 3.19 -1.52 -23.43
CA ASN A 153 4.00 -2.70 -23.15
C ASN A 153 4.33 -2.81 -21.65
N GLY A 154 4.66 -1.69 -21.00
CA GLY A 154 4.91 -1.66 -19.57
C GLY A 154 3.70 -2.07 -18.74
N ILE A 155 2.48 -1.74 -19.17
CA ILE A 155 1.24 -2.16 -18.53
C ILE A 155 1.09 -3.69 -18.52
N LYS A 156 1.50 -4.38 -19.60
CA LYS A 156 1.44 -5.86 -19.67
C LYS A 156 2.33 -6.55 -18.63
N GLU A 157 3.41 -5.90 -18.23
CA GLU A 157 4.36 -6.40 -17.25
C GLU A 157 3.97 -6.03 -15.81
N ALA A 158 3.20 -4.96 -15.65
CA ALA A 158 2.81 -4.44 -14.36
C ALA A 158 1.84 -5.39 -13.64
N LYS A 159 2.06 -5.53 -12.34
CA LYS A 159 1.19 -6.30 -11.46
C LYS A 159 0.48 -5.37 -10.48
N PRO A 160 -0.76 -5.65 -10.08
CA PRO A 160 -1.42 -4.90 -9.01
C PRO A 160 -0.52 -4.77 -7.79
N GLY A 161 -0.45 -3.59 -7.20
CA GLY A 161 0.46 -3.25 -6.11
C GLY A 161 1.78 -2.62 -6.54
N ASP A 162 2.17 -2.66 -7.81
CA ASP A 162 3.31 -1.87 -8.30
C ASP A 162 3.00 -0.37 -8.20
N LEU A 163 4.03 0.47 -8.08
CA LEU A 163 3.86 1.92 -8.12
C LEU A 163 3.93 2.43 -9.56
N VAL A 164 3.21 3.52 -9.80
CA VAL A 164 3.36 4.34 -11.00
C VAL A 164 3.82 5.72 -10.54
N MET A 165 4.92 6.18 -11.12
CA MET A 165 5.57 7.43 -10.78
C MET A 165 5.37 8.46 -11.89
N GLY A 166 4.82 9.62 -11.56
CA GLY A 166 4.69 10.76 -12.48
C GLY A 166 5.95 11.63 -12.44
N CYS A 167 6.42 12.07 -13.59
CA CYS A 167 7.69 12.74 -13.80
C CYS A 167 7.54 14.07 -14.53
N ASN A 168 8.49 14.98 -14.28
CA ASN A 168 8.56 16.28 -14.97
C ASN A 168 9.13 16.17 -16.40
N TYR A 169 9.75 15.05 -16.73
CA TYR A 169 10.42 14.84 -18.02
C TYR A 169 9.98 13.53 -18.65
N LYS A 170 10.16 13.42 -19.97
CA LYS A 170 9.84 12.22 -20.74
C LYS A 170 10.70 11.04 -20.30
N VAL A 171 10.06 9.90 -20.07
CA VAL A 171 10.69 8.62 -19.72
C VAL A 171 10.96 7.84 -20.98
N THR A 172 12.19 7.35 -21.12
CA THR A 172 12.64 6.46 -22.20
C THR A 172 13.21 5.19 -21.57
N ALA A 173 13.43 4.14 -22.36
CA ALA A 173 14.08 2.93 -21.86
C ALA A 173 15.49 3.23 -21.30
N SER A 174 16.25 4.11 -21.97
CA SER A 174 17.62 4.45 -21.58
C SER A 174 17.72 5.32 -20.32
N ASN A 175 16.72 6.16 -20.04
CA ASN A 175 16.74 7.03 -18.86
C ASN A 175 15.90 6.50 -17.69
N CYS A 176 15.22 5.35 -17.84
CA CYS A 176 14.42 4.74 -16.77
C CYS A 176 15.33 4.01 -15.75
N THR A 177 16.19 4.77 -15.09
CA THR A 177 17.16 4.27 -14.11
C THR A 177 17.06 5.07 -12.81
N ARG A 178 17.49 4.46 -11.70
CA ARG A 178 17.47 5.08 -10.37
C ARG A 178 18.04 6.52 -10.37
N ASN A 179 19.22 6.71 -10.95
CA ASN A 179 19.93 7.99 -10.88
C ASN A 179 19.22 9.14 -11.59
N ASN A 180 18.36 8.83 -12.55
CA ASN A 180 17.62 9.86 -13.28
C ASN A 180 16.35 10.31 -12.56
N TRP A 181 15.79 9.51 -11.66
CA TRP A 181 14.45 9.75 -11.12
C TRP A 181 14.40 9.92 -9.60
N THR A 182 15.54 9.89 -8.92
CA THR A 182 15.65 10.30 -7.52
C THR A 182 15.61 11.83 -7.41
N GLY A 183 14.99 12.35 -6.32
CA GLY A 183 14.83 13.77 -6.12
C GLY A 183 13.49 14.34 -6.63
N TRP A 184 12.99 15.34 -5.91
CA TRP A 184 11.67 15.92 -6.15
C TRP A 184 11.54 16.66 -7.48
N ALA A 185 12.63 17.21 -7.99
CA ALA A 185 12.65 17.95 -9.27
C ALA A 185 12.42 17.01 -10.48
N ARG A 186 12.58 15.72 -10.30
CA ARG A 186 12.46 14.72 -11.36
C ARG A 186 11.14 13.96 -11.29
N THR A 187 10.77 13.51 -10.08
CA THR A 187 9.56 12.74 -9.83
C THR A 187 8.67 13.51 -8.88
N HIS A 188 7.46 13.83 -9.31
CA HIS A 188 6.54 14.71 -8.59
C HIS A 188 5.29 14.00 -8.07
N HIS A 189 4.96 12.81 -8.56
CA HIS A 189 3.74 12.12 -8.20
C HIS A 189 3.93 10.62 -7.97
N VAL A 190 3.10 10.06 -7.08
CA VAL A 190 3.08 8.62 -6.73
C VAL A 190 1.65 8.11 -6.83
N MET A 191 1.49 6.96 -7.48
CA MET A 191 0.23 6.25 -7.64
C MET A 191 0.44 4.77 -7.37
N VAL A 192 -0.61 4.07 -6.94
CA VAL A 192 -0.63 2.61 -6.79
C VAL A 192 -1.36 2.01 -7.98
N TYR A 193 -0.71 1.14 -8.74
CA TYR A 193 -1.34 0.37 -9.80
C TYR A 193 -2.27 -0.68 -9.20
N ILE A 194 -3.53 -0.67 -9.60
CA ILE A 194 -4.56 -1.57 -9.05
C ILE A 194 -5.05 -2.63 -10.04
N GLY A 195 -4.39 -2.73 -11.19
CA GLY A 195 -4.75 -3.64 -12.29
C GLY A 195 -5.57 -2.94 -13.39
N ASP A 196 -5.75 -3.63 -14.49
CA ASP A 196 -6.62 -3.23 -15.63
C ASP A 196 -6.33 -1.81 -16.16
N GLY A 197 -5.07 -1.40 -16.20
CA GLY A 197 -4.68 -0.07 -16.63
C GLY A 197 -5.13 1.06 -15.70
N LYS A 198 -5.46 0.76 -14.44
CA LYS A 198 -5.98 1.73 -13.46
C LYS A 198 -5.00 1.98 -12.33
N VAL A 199 -5.02 3.20 -11.82
CA VAL A 199 -4.27 3.63 -10.65
C VAL A 199 -5.16 4.28 -9.61
N ALA A 200 -4.82 4.10 -8.33
CA ALA A 200 -5.39 4.81 -7.20
C ALA A 200 -4.36 5.79 -6.65
N HIS A 201 -4.78 7.02 -6.35
CA HIS A 201 -3.86 8.06 -5.89
C HIS A 201 -4.54 9.25 -5.20
N ALA A 202 -3.76 10.01 -4.43
CA ALA A 202 -4.13 11.33 -3.95
C ALA A 202 -3.55 12.39 -4.92
N ARG A 203 -4.42 13.07 -5.70
CA ARG A 203 -4.04 13.90 -6.85
C ARG A 203 -3.59 15.31 -6.51
N GLY A 204 -4.19 15.92 -5.51
CA GLY A 204 -3.91 17.30 -5.15
C GLY A 204 -5.17 18.13 -4.87
N TRP A 205 -4.97 19.32 -4.34
CA TRP A 205 -6.06 20.21 -3.95
C TRP A 205 -6.93 20.67 -5.13
N ASN A 206 -6.32 20.95 -6.26
CA ASN A 206 -7.02 21.45 -7.44
C ASN A 206 -7.87 20.36 -8.14
N ALA A 207 -7.73 19.10 -7.73
CA ALA A 207 -8.49 17.99 -8.28
C ALA A 207 -9.85 17.76 -7.57
N HIS A 208 -10.28 18.69 -6.71
CA HIS A 208 -11.56 18.61 -6.02
C HIS A 208 -12.76 18.59 -6.99
N PRO A 209 -13.79 17.75 -6.77
CA PRO A 209 -14.00 16.85 -5.64
C PRO A 209 -13.29 15.49 -5.75
N LYS A 210 -12.43 15.30 -6.73
CA LYS A 210 -11.69 14.04 -7.00
C LYS A 210 -10.25 14.07 -6.48
N ALA A 211 -10.05 14.67 -5.29
CA ALA A 211 -8.73 14.84 -4.69
C ALA A 211 -8.03 13.50 -4.42
N ILE A 212 -8.79 12.44 -4.11
CA ILE A 212 -8.33 11.06 -4.01
C ILE A 212 -9.26 10.23 -4.90
N SER A 213 -8.71 9.49 -5.86
CA SER A 213 -9.52 8.84 -6.89
C SER A 213 -8.83 7.63 -7.51
N ILE A 214 -9.62 6.85 -8.25
CA ILE A 214 -9.14 5.87 -9.21
C ILE A 214 -9.27 6.50 -10.60
N ASN A 215 -8.22 6.36 -11.41
CA ASN A 215 -8.19 6.84 -12.79
C ASN A 215 -7.64 5.76 -13.73
N ASN A 216 -8.06 5.77 -15.00
CA ASN A 216 -7.35 5.03 -16.02
C ASN A 216 -6.02 5.72 -16.30
N LEU A 217 -4.95 4.96 -16.49
CA LEU A 217 -3.64 5.50 -16.86
C LEU A 217 -3.72 6.31 -18.16
N ALA A 218 -4.43 5.80 -19.16
CA ALA A 218 -4.58 6.44 -20.47
C ALA A 218 -5.22 7.84 -20.41
N ASP A 219 -5.98 8.15 -19.35
CA ASP A 219 -6.62 9.46 -19.18
C ASP A 219 -5.69 10.50 -18.54
N LEU A 220 -4.59 10.06 -17.95
CA LEU A 220 -3.64 10.93 -17.26
C LEU A 220 -2.74 11.70 -18.24
N ASP A 221 -2.55 12.98 -18.00
CA ASP A 221 -1.72 13.84 -18.84
C ASP A 221 -0.27 13.36 -18.92
N ASP A 222 0.32 12.97 -17.79
CA ASP A 222 1.67 12.42 -17.74
C ASP A 222 1.83 11.14 -18.58
N TYR A 223 0.80 10.28 -18.63
CA TYR A 223 0.81 9.09 -19.49
C TYR A 223 0.83 9.47 -20.98
N LYS A 224 -0.03 10.39 -21.38
CA LYS A 224 -0.14 10.87 -22.78
C LYS A 224 1.18 11.48 -23.29
N HIS A 225 1.91 12.13 -22.39
CA HIS A 225 3.21 12.74 -22.71
C HIS A 225 4.41 11.81 -22.46
N GLY A 226 4.18 10.56 -22.06
CA GLY A 226 5.25 9.58 -21.79
C GLY A 226 6.12 9.96 -20.59
N ARG A 227 5.54 10.63 -19.59
CA ARG A 227 6.21 11.11 -18.37
C ARG A 227 5.94 10.23 -17.16
N MET A 228 5.85 8.92 -17.37
CA MET A 228 5.58 7.97 -16.30
C MET A 228 6.44 6.72 -16.40
N PHE A 229 6.75 6.14 -15.24
CA PHE A 229 7.37 4.83 -15.16
C PHE A 229 6.72 3.98 -14.07
N PHE A 230 6.78 2.67 -14.23
CA PHE A 230 6.47 1.71 -13.18
C PHE A 230 7.68 1.49 -12.27
N LEU A 231 7.40 1.30 -11.00
CA LEU A 231 8.40 0.99 -9.99
C LEU A 231 7.90 -0.18 -9.13
N ARG A 232 8.64 -1.29 -9.15
CA ARG A 232 8.48 -2.38 -8.19
C ARG A 232 9.60 -2.26 -7.16
N PRO A 233 9.27 -1.85 -5.92
CA PRO A 233 10.26 -1.72 -4.85
C PRO A 233 10.95 -3.05 -4.53
N TRP A 234 12.15 -2.98 -3.97
CA TRP A 234 12.97 -4.13 -3.67
C TRP A 234 12.28 -5.16 -2.76
N ASP A 235 11.56 -4.73 -1.73
CA ASP A 235 10.87 -5.64 -0.80
C ASP A 235 9.59 -6.26 -1.38
N LEU A 236 8.89 -5.55 -2.27
CA LEU A 236 7.78 -6.13 -3.03
C LEU A 236 8.30 -7.17 -4.03
N ALA A 237 9.44 -6.92 -4.67
CA ALA A 237 10.08 -7.87 -5.55
C ALA A 237 10.60 -9.10 -4.80
N GLU A 238 11.06 -8.93 -3.56
CA GLU A 238 11.41 -10.06 -2.67
C GLU A 238 10.17 -10.87 -2.26
N ALA A 239 9.06 -10.19 -1.94
CA ALA A 239 7.80 -10.84 -1.63
C ALA A 239 7.31 -11.69 -2.82
N ASP A 240 7.46 -11.19 -4.05
CA ASP A 240 7.08 -11.94 -5.27
C ASP A 240 7.86 -13.25 -5.47
N LYS A 241 9.04 -13.39 -4.90
CA LYS A 241 9.87 -14.61 -4.99
C LYS A 241 9.49 -15.69 -3.99
N LYS A 242 8.73 -15.32 -2.93
CA LYS A 242 8.27 -16.28 -1.94
C LYS A 242 7.13 -17.10 -2.56
N THR A 243 7.48 -18.26 -3.11
CA THR A 243 6.51 -19.25 -3.58
C THR A 243 5.66 -19.71 -2.39
N PRO A 244 4.35 -19.92 -2.54
CA PRO A 244 3.56 -20.58 -1.51
C PRO A 244 4.20 -21.93 -1.22
N THR A 245 4.63 -22.18 0.01
CA THR A 245 5.03 -23.51 0.41
C THR A 245 3.75 -24.36 0.32
N GLN A 246 3.66 -25.19 -0.73
CA GLN A 246 2.64 -26.23 -0.77
C GLN A 246 2.93 -27.15 0.41
N GLU A 247 2.13 -27.04 1.47
CA GLU A 247 2.08 -28.12 2.43
C GLU A 247 1.66 -29.37 1.66
N LYS A 248 2.61 -30.31 1.51
CA LYS A 248 2.26 -31.67 1.10
C LYS A 248 1.20 -32.17 2.07
N PRO A 249 0.10 -32.76 1.57
CA PRO A 249 -0.84 -33.43 2.44
C PRO A 249 -0.01 -34.41 3.29
N LYS A 250 -0.10 -34.33 4.61
CA LYS A 250 0.41 -35.39 5.48
C LYS A 250 -0.45 -36.60 5.16
N ASP A 251 0.16 -37.56 4.48
CA ASP A 251 -0.43 -38.88 4.35
C ASP A 251 -0.65 -39.41 5.77
N ASN A 252 -1.92 -39.45 6.15
CA ASN A 252 -2.32 -40.15 7.37
C ASN A 252 -2.18 -41.63 7.09
N VAL A 253 -1.14 -42.26 7.60
CA VAL A 253 -1.00 -43.69 7.77
C VAL A 253 -1.67 -44.06 9.10
#